data_5208104c750436f28fa4dc108af33a94
#
_entry.id   5208104c750436f28fa4dc108af33a94
#
_cell.length_a   1.000
_cell.length_b   1.000
_cell.length_c   1.000
_cell.angle_alpha   90.00
_cell.angle_beta   90.00
_cell.angle_gamma   90.00
#
_symmetry.space_group_name_H-M   'P 1'
#
loop_
_entity.id
_entity.type
_entity.pdbx_description
1 polymer ?
#
loop_
_entity_poly.entity_id
_entity_poly.type
_entity_poly.pdbx_seq_one_letter_code
_entity_poly.pdbx_strand_id
1 'polypeptide(L)'
;LKDEYGLGRQERLRLEVRGEPNWTEYDKQGRLELFYDENAQTFRAFQPVTIDNSRLVHPLADETAALDIGANNLVACTTTTGQRYLYEGRDLFERFRETTREIARLQSLLDDGRYSSHRIRSLYRRRTRRRDHAQDALARDLIERLYEDGVATVYVGALTDVLDTHWSVETNAKTHNFRAFRAFIDRLACTAEEYGISVEVRSEAWTSQECPNCGSTDRTTRHRDTLTCLCGFEGHADLTASETFLKRQTTVTRPMARPVRLKWNDHEWSESPRSCSNEERTNPQVASVGR
;
A
#
# COMPACT_ATOMS: atom_id res chain seq x y z
N LEU A 1 -1.06 41.54 -5.21
CA LEU A 1 -2.07 40.98 -4.28
C LEU A 1 -2.69 42.07 -3.40
N LYS A 2 -1.92 42.85 -2.62
CA LYS A 2 -2.52 43.87 -1.74
C LYS A 2 -3.26 44.97 -2.52
N ASP A 3 -2.66 45.45 -3.59
CA ASP A 3 -3.24 46.49 -4.46
C ASP A 3 -4.43 45.93 -5.27
N GLU A 4 -4.40 44.68 -5.65
CA GLU A 4 -5.41 43.99 -6.44
C GLU A 4 -6.70 43.71 -5.62
N TYR A 5 -6.57 43.53 -4.31
CA TYR A 5 -7.69 43.26 -3.38
C TYR A 5 -8.00 44.47 -2.46
N GLY A 6 -7.41 45.65 -2.73
CA GLY A 6 -7.67 46.86 -1.97
C GLY A 6 -7.25 46.83 -0.51
N LEU A 7 -6.32 45.93 -0.14
CA LEU A 7 -5.85 45.79 1.23
C LEU A 7 -4.78 46.84 1.56
N GLY A 8 -5.01 47.60 2.64
CA GLY A 8 -4.03 48.55 3.16
C GLY A 8 -2.76 47.88 3.68
N ARG A 9 -1.67 48.63 3.87
CA ARG A 9 -0.35 48.12 4.28
C ARG A 9 -0.37 47.32 5.57
N GLN A 10 -1.31 47.61 6.49
CA GLN A 10 -1.43 46.94 7.79
C GLN A 10 -2.57 45.93 7.85
N GLU A 11 -3.38 45.84 6.80
CA GLU A 11 -4.48 44.89 6.75
C GLU A 11 -3.97 43.47 6.46
N ARG A 12 -4.56 42.51 7.16
CA ARG A 12 -4.25 41.08 7.01
C ARG A 12 -5.48 40.38 6.48
N LEU A 13 -5.27 39.49 5.51
CA LEU A 13 -6.31 38.58 5.08
C LEU A 13 -6.58 37.61 6.22
N ARG A 14 -7.87 37.55 6.67
CA ARG A 14 -8.31 36.54 7.64
C ARG A 14 -8.93 35.40 6.87
N LEU A 15 -8.51 34.18 7.19
CA LEU A 15 -9.03 32.95 6.63
C LEU A 15 -9.62 32.13 7.75
N GLU A 16 -10.84 31.65 7.56
CA GLU A 16 -11.46 30.65 8.43
C GLU A 16 -11.14 29.28 7.86
N VAL A 17 -10.46 28.43 8.64
CA VAL A 17 -10.08 27.08 8.26
C VAL A 17 -11.00 26.09 8.98
N ARG A 18 -11.60 25.18 8.22
CA ARG A 18 -12.40 24.08 8.79
C ARG A 18 -11.55 22.83 8.86
N GLY A 19 -11.67 22.11 9.95
CA GLY A 19 -10.92 20.90 10.27
C GLY A 19 -9.82 21.15 11.30
N GLU A 20 -9.28 20.08 11.81
CA GLU A 20 -8.17 20.11 12.75
C GLU A 20 -6.86 19.90 12.04
N PRO A 21 -5.78 20.59 12.41
CA PRO A 21 -4.46 20.33 11.87
C PRO A 21 -3.97 18.96 12.35
N ASN A 22 -3.25 18.24 11.49
CA ASN A 22 -2.65 16.95 11.85
C ASN A 22 -1.63 17.09 13.00
N TRP A 23 -1.04 18.27 13.13
CA TRP A 23 -0.02 18.58 14.14
C TRP A 23 -0.42 19.86 14.86
N THR A 24 -0.67 19.77 16.15
CA THR A 24 -1.00 20.90 17.03
C THR A 24 0.23 21.48 17.72
N GLU A 25 1.25 20.64 17.96
CA GLU A 25 2.52 21.02 18.55
C GLU A 25 3.62 20.93 17.49
N TYR A 26 4.39 21.98 17.31
CA TYR A 26 5.47 22.05 16.31
C TYR A 26 6.49 23.10 16.71
N ASP A 27 7.75 22.88 16.32
CA ASP A 27 8.86 23.78 16.61
C ASP A 27 8.87 24.99 15.67
N LYS A 28 8.58 24.76 14.40
CA LYS A 28 8.66 25.77 13.37
C LYS A 28 7.55 25.61 12.35
N GLN A 29 6.96 26.76 11.94
CA GLN A 29 6.06 26.85 10.81
C GLN A 29 6.78 27.26 9.54
N GLY A 30 6.50 26.55 8.45
CA GLY A 30 6.87 26.96 7.12
C GLY A 30 5.86 27.96 6.51
N ARG A 31 5.95 28.16 5.21
CA ARG A 31 5.07 29.08 4.48
C ARG A 31 3.70 28.47 4.27
N LEU A 32 2.63 29.17 4.65
CA LEU A 32 1.27 28.80 4.31
C LEU A 32 1.02 28.92 2.81
N GLU A 33 0.54 27.88 2.19
CA GLU A 33 0.13 27.81 0.80
C GLU A 33 -1.37 27.61 0.69
N LEU A 34 -2.01 28.41 -0.16
CA LEU A 34 -3.43 28.32 -0.45
C LEU A 34 -3.62 27.97 -1.92
N PHE A 35 -4.46 26.99 -2.19
CA PHE A 35 -4.86 26.67 -3.55
C PHE A 35 -6.37 26.40 -3.63
N TYR A 36 -6.94 26.68 -4.79
CA TYR A 36 -8.33 26.44 -5.07
C TYR A 36 -8.50 25.07 -5.74
N ASP A 37 -9.26 24.19 -5.10
CA ASP A 37 -9.65 22.92 -5.68
C ASP A 37 -10.89 23.13 -6.56
N GLU A 38 -10.69 23.28 -7.87
CA GLU A 38 -11.77 23.51 -8.84
C GLU A 38 -12.83 22.40 -8.83
N ASN A 39 -12.42 21.17 -8.55
CA ASN A 39 -13.34 20.03 -8.52
C ASN A 39 -14.22 20.04 -7.25
N ALA A 40 -13.68 20.44 -6.13
CA ALA A 40 -14.40 20.54 -4.87
C ALA A 40 -15.06 21.90 -4.68
N GLN A 41 -14.69 22.91 -5.52
CA GLN A 41 -15.08 24.31 -5.39
C GLN A 41 -14.79 24.87 -3.98
N THR A 42 -13.63 24.50 -3.44
CA THR A 42 -13.17 24.92 -2.11
C THR A 42 -11.73 25.33 -2.13
N PHE A 43 -11.36 26.25 -1.26
CA PHE A 43 -9.96 26.54 -0.97
C PHE A 43 -9.40 25.49 -0.01
N ARG A 44 -8.15 25.14 -0.20
CA ARG A 44 -7.37 24.30 0.71
C ARG A 44 -6.13 25.07 1.15
N ALA A 45 -5.75 24.86 2.41
CA ALA A 45 -4.56 25.42 3.01
C ALA A 45 -3.56 24.31 3.33
N PHE A 46 -2.30 24.47 2.96
CA PHE A 46 -1.18 23.64 3.39
C PHE A 46 -0.24 24.47 4.25
N GLN A 47 0.03 23.99 5.43
CA GLN A 47 0.96 24.60 6.35
C GLN A 47 2.04 23.57 6.69
N PRO A 48 3.24 23.64 6.08
CA PRO A 48 4.37 22.82 6.50
C PRO A 48 4.77 23.17 7.93
N VAL A 49 5.04 22.17 8.74
CA VAL A 49 5.54 22.34 10.11
C VAL A 49 6.75 21.44 10.33
N THR A 50 7.68 21.91 11.13
CA THR A 50 8.78 21.09 11.65
C THR A 50 8.39 20.63 13.03
N ILE A 51 8.45 19.34 13.29
CA ILE A 51 8.17 18.74 14.58
C ILE A 51 9.42 18.05 15.10
N ASP A 52 9.62 18.09 16.41
CA ASP A 52 10.53 17.18 17.09
C ASP A 52 9.82 15.83 17.21
N ASN A 53 10.38 14.80 16.60
CA ASN A 53 9.76 13.49 16.58
C ASN A 53 10.52 12.53 17.50
N SER A 54 9.95 12.26 18.67
CA SER A 54 10.51 11.33 19.65
C SER A 54 10.69 9.90 19.10
N ARG A 55 9.98 9.53 18.05
CA ARG A 55 10.12 8.24 17.37
C ARG A 55 11.49 8.09 16.69
N LEU A 56 12.08 9.18 16.21
CA LEU A 56 13.42 9.17 15.61
C LEU A 56 14.54 8.89 16.63
N VAL A 57 14.26 9.10 17.92
CA VAL A 57 15.20 8.84 19.02
C VAL A 57 15.14 7.37 19.48
N HIS A 58 14.07 6.65 19.12
CA HIS A 58 13.96 5.24 19.46
C HIS A 58 14.97 4.42 18.63
N PRO A 59 15.86 3.64 19.28
CA PRO A 59 16.82 2.83 18.55
C PRO A 59 16.07 1.75 17.76
N LEU A 60 16.06 1.87 16.44
CA LEU A 60 15.63 0.79 15.57
C LEU A 60 16.67 -0.33 15.64
N ALA A 61 16.23 -1.57 15.67
CA ALA A 61 17.12 -2.69 15.38
C ALA A 61 17.48 -2.63 13.89
N ASP A 62 18.62 -3.18 13.47
CA ASP A 62 19.03 -3.23 12.06
C ASP A 62 18.22 -4.27 11.24
N GLU A 63 16.93 -4.42 11.58
CA GLU A 63 16.03 -5.32 10.87
C GLU A 63 15.57 -4.70 9.57
N THR A 64 15.30 -5.54 8.59
CA THR A 64 14.88 -5.09 7.26
C THR A 64 13.59 -5.77 6.83
N ALA A 65 12.86 -5.10 5.94
CA ALA A 65 11.66 -5.64 5.33
C ALA A 65 11.74 -5.53 3.80
N ALA A 66 11.02 -6.39 3.08
CA ALA A 66 10.83 -6.27 1.64
C ALA A 66 9.35 -6.32 1.30
N LEU A 67 8.95 -5.47 0.37
CA LEU A 67 7.58 -5.34 -0.11
C LEU A 67 7.46 -5.81 -1.55
N ASP A 68 6.51 -6.71 -1.80
CA ASP A 68 5.96 -6.95 -3.13
C ASP A 68 4.62 -6.21 -3.26
N ILE A 69 4.54 -5.28 -4.21
CA ILE A 69 3.33 -4.50 -4.47
C ILE A 69 2.54 -5.18 -5.58
N GLY A 70 1.57 -5.96 -5.17
CA GLY A 70 0.87 -6.90 -6.05
C GLY A 70 -0.44 -6.40 -6.69
N ALA A 71 -1.01 -7.25 -7.52
CA ALA A 71 -2.28 -7.01 -8.24
C ALA A 71 -3.52 -7.36 -7.43
N ASN A 72 -3.50 -8.48 -6.75
CA ASN A 72 -4.61 -9.00 -5.97
C ASN A 72 -4.50 -8.61 -4.50
N ASN A 73 -3.27 -8.53 -4.02
CA ASN A 73 -2.93 -7.96 -2.74
C ASN A 73 -2.21 -6.63 -2.99
N LEU A 74 -2.57 -5.61 -2.24
CA LEU A 74 -1.94 -4.29 -2.41
C LEU A 74 -0.47 -4.35 -2.02
N VAL A 75 -0.17 -5.03 -0.90
CA VAL A 75 1.18 -5.23 -0.40
C VAL A 75 1.28 -6.62 0.23
N ALA A 76 2.34 -7.34 -0.11
CA ALA A 76 2.86 -8.46 0.65
C ALA A 76 4.21 -8.06 1.24
N CYS A 77 4.37 -8.17 2.55
CA CYS A 77 5.56 -7.77 3.29
C CYS A 77 6.16 -8.95 4.02
N THR A 78 7.49 -9.05 3.99
CA THR A 78 8.27 -10.05 4.75
C THR A 78 9.42 -9.33 5.44
N THR A 79 9.67 -9.64 6.71
CA THR A 79 10.73 -9.02 7.53
C THR A 79 11.81 -10.02 7.91
N THR A 80 13.00 -9.54 8.24
CA THR A 80 14.10 -10.37 8.78
C THR A 80 13.80 -10.92 10.17
N THR A 81 12.85 -10.32 10.90
CA THR A 81 12.31 -10.87 12.16
C THR A 81 11.46 -12.12 11.94
N GLY A 82 11.10 -12.42 10.68
CA GLY A 82 10.25 -13.53 10.29
C GLY A 82 8.77 -13.17 10.21
N GLN A 83 8.36 -11.94 10.53
CA GLN A 83 6.97 -11.50 10.39
C GLN A 83 6.57 -11.34 8.93
N ARG A 84 5.30 -11.58 8.65
CA ARG A 84 4.73 -11.45 7.30
C ARG A 84 3.36 -10.79 7.36
N TYR A 85 3.15 -9.79 6.51
CA TYR A 85 1.90 -9.03 6.40
C TYR A 85 1.35 -9.09 4.99
N LEU A 86 0.03 -9.30 4.86
CA LEU A 86 -0.65 -9.39 3.56
C LEU A 86 -1.88 -8.48 3.55
N TYR A 87 -1.81 -7.38 2.82
CA TYR A 87 -2.90 -6.42 2.64
C TYR A 87 -3.76 -6.80 1.43
N GLU A 88 -4.92 -7.39 1.69
CA GLU A 88 -5.81 -7.92 0.66
C GLU A 88 -6.56 -6.78 -0.04
N GLY A 89 -6.34 -6.61 -1.36
CA GLY A 89 -6.89 -5.49 -2.14
C GLY A 89 -8.08 -5.84 -3.04
N ARG A 90 -8.53 -7.09 -3.09
CA ARG A 90 -9.55 -7.56 -4.04
C ARG A 90 -10.88 -6.83 -3.89
N ASP A 91 -11.41 -6.74 -2.68
CA ASP A 91 -12.71 -6.12 -2.42
C ASP A 91 -12.67 -4.62 -2.74
N LEU A 92 -11.56 -3.97 -2.41
CA LEU A 92 -11.35 -2.57 -2.73
C LEU A 92 -11.28 -2.34 -4.25
N PHE A 93 -10.61 -3.24 -4.98
CA PHE A 93 -10.54 -3.19 -6.45
C PHE A 93 -11.89 -3.45 -7.10
N GLU A 94 -12.69 -4.40 -6.62
CA GLU A 94 -14.03 -4.64 -7.17
C GLU A 94 -14.92 -3.40 -7.05
N ARG A 95 -14.95 -2.76 -5.90
CA ARG A 95 -15.69 -1.50 -5.69
C ARG A 95 -15.18 -0.36 -6.59
N PHE A 96 -13.88 -0.30 -6.82
CA PHE A 96 -13.28 0.65 -7.76
C PHE A 96 -13.76 0.37 -9.19
N ARG A 97 -13.78 -0.89 -9.60
CA ARG A 97 -14.23 -1.36 -10.91
C ARG A 97 -15.72 -1.09 -11.14
N GLU A 98 -16.57 -1.38 -10.16
CA GLU A 98 -17.99 -1.10 -10.21
C GLU A 98 -18.27 0.39 -10.42
N THR A 99 -17.59 1.25 -9.65
CA THR A 99 -17.73 2.71 -9.82
C THR A 99 -17.24 3.16 -11.20
N THR A 100 -16.19 2.53 -11.73
CA THR A 100 -15.67 2.81 -13.09
C THR A 100 -16.68 2.43 -14.16
N ARG A 101 -17.34 1.28 -14.02
CA ARG A 101 -18.41 0.84 -14.94
C ARG A 101 -19.60 1.79 -14.91
N GLU A 102 -20.02 2.24 -13.72
CA GLU A 102 -21.12 3.21 -13.61
C GLU A 102 -20.76 4.56 -14.24
N ILE A 103 -19.51 5.03 -14.08
CA ILE A 103 -19.02 6.22 -14.78
C ILE A 103 -19.12 6.05 -16.29
N ALA A 104 -18.63 4.93 -16.84
CA ALA A 104 -18.69 4.65 -18.27
C ALA A 104 -20.13 4.58 -18.79
N ARG A 105 -21.04 3.94 -18.02
CA ARG A 105 -22.47 3.90 -18.35
C ARG A 105 -23.10 5.30 -18.40
N LEU A 106 -22.78 6.16 -17.42
CA LEU A 106 -23.31 7.54 -17.40
C LEU A 106 -22.72 8.39 -18.53
N GLN A 107 -21.45 8.16 -18.89
CA GLN A 107 -20.83 8.85 -20.03
C GLN A 107 -21.47 8.48 -21.35
N SER A 108 -21.86 7.22 -21.55
CA SER A 108 -22.55 6.77 -22.76
C SER A 108 -23.99 7.33 -22.92
N LEU A 109 -24.56 7.91 -21.86
CA LEU A 109 -25.88 8.56 -21.88
C LEU A 109 -25.81 10.08 -22.09
N LEU A 110 -24.60 10.65 -22.25
CA LEU A 110 -24.45 12.06 -22.52
C LEU A 110 -24.67 12.34 -24.00
N ASP A 111 -25.25 13.50 -24.30
CA ASP A 111 -25.39 14.00 -25.65
C ASP A 111 -24.05 14.22 -26.36
N ASP A 112 -24.02 14.20 -27.68
CA ASP A 112 -22.84 14.45 -28.48
C ASP A 112 -22.16 15.77 -28.10
N GLY A 113 -20.84 15.69 -27.88
CA GLY A 113 -20.01 16.83 -27.45
C GLY A 113 -19.97 17.07 -25.93
N ARG A 114 -20.71 16.29 -25.13
CA ARG A 114 -20.63 16.32 -23.67
C ARG A 114 -19.84 15.16 -23.13
N TYR A 115 -18.78 15.43 -22.33
CA TYR A 115 -17.91 14.40 -21.77
C TYR A 115 -18.09 14.18 -20.27
N SER A 116 -18.83 15.07 -19.57
CA SER A 116 -18.95 15.04 -18.12
C SER A 116 -20.24 15.68 -17.61
N SER A 117 -20.65 15.30 -16.42
CA SER A 117 -21.73 15.90 -15.65
C SER A 117 -21.30 16.03 -14.17
N HIS A 118 -22.06 16.78 -13.38
CA HIS A 118 -21.82 16.89 -11.93
C HIS A 118 -21.79 15.51 -11.26
N ARG A 119 -22.71 14.61 -11.62
CA ARG A 119 -22.76 13.24 -11.10
C ARG A 119 -21.52 12.43 -11.47
N ILE A 120 -21.07 12.51 -12.72
CA ILE A 120 -19.86 11.82 -13.19
C ILE A 120 -18.64 12.33 -12.42
N ARG A 121 -18.46 13.64 -12.29
CA ARG A 121 -17.34 14.23 -11.52
C ARG A 121 -17.39 13.82 -10.05
N SER A 122 -18.58 13.74 -9.45
CA SER A 122 -18.74 13.26 -8.08
C SER A 122 -18.33 11.80 -7.90
N LEU A 123 -18.67 10.93 -8.87
CA LEU A 123 -18.26 9.52 -8.85
C LEU A 123 -16.74 9.37 -9.00
N TYR A 124 -16.11 10.13 -9.90
CA TYR A 124 -14.65 10.15 -10.04
C TYR A 124 -13.97 10.54 -8.72
N ARG A 125 -14.41 11.65 -8.09
CA ARG A 125 -13.87 12.09 -6.80
C ARG A 125 -14.03 11.05 -5.70
N ARG A 126 -15.23 10.47 -5.56
CA ARG A 126 -15.50 9.45 -4.54
C ARG A 126 -14.64 8.20 -4.75
N ARG A 127 -14.48 7.75 -5.99
CA ARG A 127 -13.65 6.61 -6.34
C ARG A 127 -12.19 6.85 -5.98
N THR A 128 -11.63 7.99 -6.39
CA THR A 128 -10.24 8.37 -6.11
C THR A 128 -10.00 8.53 -4.61
N ARG A 129 -10.86 9.27 -3.89
CA ARG A 129 -10.72 9.47 -2.45
C ARG A 129 -10.77 8.17 -1.66
N ARG A 130 -11.63 7.23 -2.03
CA ARG A 130 -11.70 5.92 -1.36
C ARG A 130 -10.41 5.14 -1.55
N ARG A 131 -9.87 5.13 -2.76
CA ARG A 131 -8.58 4.51 -3.05
C ARG A 131 -7.46 5.15 -2.24
N ASP A 132 -7.34 6.46 -2.32
CA ASP A 132 -6.26 7.20 -1.65
C ASP A 132 -6.33 7.00 -0.13
N HIS A 133 -7.52 7.09 0.46
CA HIS A 133 -7.71 6.86 1.89
C HIS A 133 -7.26 5.45 2.33
N ALA A 134 -7.61 4.42 1.54
CA ALA A 134 -7.19 3.06 1.86
C ALA A 134 -5.66 2.88 1.74
N GLN A 135 -5.03 3.54 0.76
CA GLN A 135 -3.57 3.50 0.58
C GLN A 135 -2.83 4.30 1.67
N ASP A 136 -3.40 5.44 2.10
CA ASP A 136 -2.87 6.25 3.19
C ASP A 136 -2.88 5.47 4.51
N ALA A 137 -4.02 4.86 4.81
CA ALA A 137 -4.18 4.02 5.98
C ALA A 137 -3.26 2.78 5.93
N LEU A 138 -3.04 2.18 4.73
CA LEU A 138 -2.12 1.07 4.56
C LEU A 138 -0.68 1.49 4.86
N ALA A 139 -0.23 2.60 4.28
CA ALA A 139 1.12 3.08 4.52
C ALA A 139 1.37 3.33 6.01
N ARG A 140 0.39 3.91 6.71
CA ARG A 140 0.47 4.18 8.16
C ARG A 140 0.50 2.88 8.97
N ASP A 141 -0.47 1.99 8.80
CA ASP A 141 -0.57 0.72 9.53
C ASP A 141 0.67 -0.17 9.30
N LEU A 142 1.16 -0.25 8.05
CA LEU A 142 2.35 -1.02 7.72
C LEU A 142 3.61 -0.46 8.40
N ILE A 143 3.84 0.85 8.30
CA ILE A 143 5.03 1.48 8.91
C ILE A 143 4.99 1.37 10.43
N GLU A 144 3.84 1.51 11.06
CA GLU A 144 3.68 1.32 12.51
C GLU A 144 4.07 -0.11 12.93
N ARG A 145 3.59 -1.13 12.22
CA ARG A 145 3.97 -2.53 12.47
C ARG A 145 5.46 -2.77 12.25
N LEU A 146 6.03 -2.23 11.18
CA LEU A 146 7.45 -2.38 10.89
C LEU A 146 8.33 -1.68 11.94
N TYR A 147 7.90 -0.54 12.45
CA TYR A 147 8.57 0.15 13.56
C TYR A 147 8.54 -0.69 14.84
N GLU A 148 7.40 -1.31 15.17
CA GLU A 148 7.28 -2.24 16.31
C GLU A 148 8.16 -3.48 16.15
N ASP A 149 8.33 -3.97 14.90
CA ASP A 149 9.23 -5.07 14.55
C ASP A 149 10.73 -4.68 14.59
N GLY A 150 11.07 -3.40 14.80
CA GLY A 150 12.44 -2.89 14.82
C GLY A 150 13.07 -2.72 13.45
N VAL A 151 12.27 -2.62 12.39
CA VAL A 151 12.74 -2.46 11.00
C VAL A 151 13.30 -1.06 10.80
N ALA A 152 14.54 -0.98 10.31
CA ALA A 152 15.23 0.26 9.97
C ALA A 152 15.19 0.56 8.46
N THR A 153 15.10 -0.48 7.62
CA THR A 153 15.12 -0.34 6.15
C THR A 153 14.04 -1.18 5.50
N VAL A 154 13.32 -0.57 4.56
CA VAL A 154 12.28 -1.22 3.74
C VAL A 154 12.69 -1.21 2.28
N TYR A 155 12.83 -2.38 1.68
CA TYR A 155 13.07 -2.55 0.25
C TYR A 155 11.76 -2.64 -0.51
N VAL A 156 11.62 -1.82 -1.56
CA VAL A 156 10.44 -1.80 -2.44
C VAL A 156 10.88 -2.11 -3.87
N GLY A 157 10.14 -2.95 -4.56
CA GLY A 157 10.42 -3.32 -5.94
C GLY A 157 10.31 -2.12 -6.90
N ALA A 158 11.28 -2.00 -7.81
CA ALA A 158 11.24 -1.05 -8.91
C ALA A 158 10.28 -1.57 -10.00
N LEU A 159 9.08 -1.01 -10.07
CA LEU A 159 8.00 -1.42 -10.99
C LEU A 159 8.20 -0.91 -12.44
N THR A 160 9.42 -0.67 -12.88
CA THR A 160 9.74 -0.07 -14.19
C THR A 160 9.27 -0.91 -15.37
N ASP A 161 9.31 -2.23 -15.28
CA ASP A 161 8.98 -3.12 -16.40
C ASP A 161 7.49 -3.50 -16.48
N VAL A 162 6.73 -3.31 -15.40
CA VAL A 162 5.30 -3.69 -15.35
C VAL A 162 4.42 -2.72 -16.13
N LEU A 163 4.86 -1.48 -16.31
CA LEU A 163 4.09 -0.43 -16.98
C LEU A 163 4.17 -0.51 -18.51
N ASP A 164 5.24 -1.07 -19.05
CA ASP A 164 5.51 -1.11 -20.49
C ASP A 164 4.96 -2.35 -21.21
N THR A 165 4.59 -3.40 -20.48
CA THR A 165 4.29 -4.72 -21.06
C THR A 165 2.82 -5.09 -21.14
N HIS A 166 1.88 -4.32 -20.56
CA HIS A 166 0.47 -4.70 -20.50
C HIS A 166 -0.46 -3.86 -21.38
N TRP A 167 -0.90 -4.45 -22.49
CA TRP A 167 -1.77 -3.82 -23.53
C TRP A 167 -3.28 -3.97 -23.27
N SER A 168 -3.74 -4.66 -22.23
CA SER A 168 -5.18 -4.83 -22.00
C SER A 168 -5.78 -3.66 -21.21
N VAL A 169 -6.97 -3.22 -21.62
CA VAL A 169 -7.76 -2.15 -20.95
C VAL A 169 -8.02 -2.51 -19.47
N GLU A 170 -8.25 -3.78 -19.16
CA GLU A 170 -8.50 -4.25 -17.80
C GLU A 170 -7.24 -4.16 -16.93
N THR A 171 -6.10 -4.55 -17.47
CA THR A 171 -4.80 -4.45 -16.78
C THR A 171 -4.40 -2.99 -16.59
N ASN A 172 -4.62 -2.13 -17.59
CA ASN A 172 -4.36 -0.70 -17.47
C ASN A 172 -5.25 -0.02 -16.41
N ALA A 173 -6.54 -0.38 -16.34
CA ALA A 173 -7.43 0.13 -15.29
C ALA A 173 -6.97 -0.29 -13.90
N LYS A 174 -6.46 -1.51 -13.77
CA LYS A 174 -5.95 -2.07 -12.52
C LYS A 174 -4.59 -1.49 -12.13
N THR A 175 -3.67 -1.34 -13.08
CA THR A 175 -2.29 -0.89 -12.84
C THR A 175 -2.17 0.63 -12.72
N HIS A 176 -2.69 1.37 -13.66
CA HIS A 176 -2.48 2.83 -13.70
C HIS A 176 -3.45 3.61 -12.82
N ASN A 177 -4.72 3.17 -12.79
CA ASN A 177 -5.75 3.95 -12.10
C ASN A 177 -6.00 3.51 -10.66
N PHE A 178 -6.01 2.21 -10.41
CA PHE A 178 -6.30 1.70 -9.06
C PHE A 178 -5.08 1.74 -8.15
N ARG A 179 -3.94 1.31 -8.62
CA ARG A 179 -2.76 1.18 -7.75
C ARG A 179 -2.02 2.48 -7.53
N ALA A 180 -1.91 3.34 -8.57
CA ALA A 180 -1.13 4.58 -8.48
C ALA A 180 0.24 4.37 -7.80
N PHE A 181 0.99 3.35 -8.22
CA PHE A 181 2.18 2.81 -7.55
C PHE A 181 3.18 3.86 -7.08
N ARG A 182 3.54 4.79 -7.97
CA ARG A 182 4.49 5.84 -7.61
C ARG A 182 3.99 6.69 -6.45
N ALA A 183 2.72 7.13 -6.51
CA ALA A 183 2.12 7.92 -5.43
C ALA A 183 2.04 7.13 -4.11
N PHE A 184 1.84 5.81 -4.17
CA PHE A 184 1.86 4.95 -2.99
C PHE A 184 3.27 4.82 -2.40
N ILE A 185 4.30 4.61 -3.24
CA ILE A 185 5.70 4.55 -2.79
C ILE A 185 6.15 5.88 -2.18
N ASP A 186 5.83 7.01 -2.81
CA ASP A 186 6.14 8.35 -2.29
C ASP A 186 5.47 8.56 -0.92
N ARG A 187 4.24 8.12 -0.76
CA ARG A 187 3.51 8.21 0.51
C ARG A 187 4.09 7.30 1.58
N LEU A 188 4.43 6.06 1.21
CA LEU A 188 5.09 5.13 2.12
C LEU A 188 6.42 5.70 2.63
N ALA A 189 7.22 6.27 1.72
CA ALA A 189 8.49 6.90 2.07
C ALA A 189 8.30 8.11 3.01
N CYS A 190 7.32 8.98 2.71
CA CYS A 190 6.99 10.11 3.56
C CYS A 190 6.52 9.69 4.97
N THR A 191 5.71 8.61 5.04
CA THR A 191 5.29 8.07 6.35
C THR A 191 6.45 7.42 7.08
N ALA A 192 7.33 6.71 6.38
CA ALA A 192 8.51 6.05 6.95
C ALA A 192 9.50 7.05 7.56
N GLU A 193 9.68 8.23 6.95
CA GLU A 193 10.50 9.32 7.51
C GLU A 193 10.05 9.73 8.92
N GLU A 194 8.73 9.75 9.20
CA GLU A 194 8.20 10.08 10.53
C GLU A 194 8.68 9.09 11.61
N TYR A 195 9.07 7.88 11.21
CA TYR A 195 9.51 6.79 12.10
C TYR A 195 11.02 6.51 11.99
N GLY A 196 11.77 7.29 11.22
CA GLY A 196 13.18 7.06 10.98
C GLY A 196 13.51 5.83 10.15
N ILE A 197 12.52 5.26 9.44
CA ILE A 197 12.67 4.09 8.58
C ILE A 197 13.08 4.55 7.18
N SER A 198 14.13 3.96 6.62
CA SER A 198 14.57 4.22 5.25
C SER A 198 13.80 3.37 4.25
N VAL A 199 13.34 3.97 3.15
CA VAL A 199 12.71 3.25 2.02
C VAL A 199 13.62 3.26 0.82
N GLU A 200 14.02 2.09 0.34
CA GLU A 200 14.93 1.90 -0.77
C GLU A 200 14.26 1.16 -1.92
N VAL A 201 14.26 1.78 -3.11
CA VAL A 201 13.75 1.14 -4.33
C VAL A 201 14.85 0.29 -4.95
N ARG A 202 14.61 -1.00 -5.15
CA ARG A 202 15.55 -1.99 -5.67
C ARG A 202 14.89 -2.82 -6.78
N SER A 203 15.72 -3.45 -7.63
CA SER A 203 15.19 -4.35 -8.65
C SER A 203 14.61 -5.62 -8.02
N GLU A 204 13.37 -5.93 -8.37
CA GLU A 204 12.66 -7.16 -7.98
C GLU A 204 12.57 -8.19 -9.13
N ALA A 205 13.31 -7.99 -10.20
CA ALA A 205 13.25 -8.86 -11.38
C ALA A 205 13.34 -10.35 -11.01
N TRP A 206 12.37 -11.16 -11.52
CA TRP A 206 12.28 -12.61 -11.35
C TRP A 206 11.92 -13.12 -9.93
N THR A 207 11.74 -12.27 -8.92
CA THR A 207 11.41 -12.70 -7.56
C THR A 207 10.09 -13.46 -7.46
N SER A 208 9.14 -13.17 -8.34
CA SER A 208 7.84 -13.85 -8.40
C SER A 208 7.89 -15.26 -9.00
N GLN A 209 9.04 -15.66 -9.58
CA GLN A 209 9.24 -16.98 -10.20
C GLN A 209 10.24 -17.83 -9.42
N GLU A 210 11.02 -17.25 -8.53
CA GLU A 210 12.06 -17.95 -7.80
C GLU A 210 11.52 -18.62 -6.54
N CYS A 211 11.92 -19.87 -6.32
CA CYS A 211 11.59 -20.61 -5.10
C CYS A 211 12.47 -20.14 -3.93
N PRO A 212 11.90 -19.68 -2.80
CA PRO A 212 12.68 -19.21 -1.66
C PRO A 212 13.46 -20.34 -0.94
N ASN A 213 13.10 -21.60 -1.22
CA ASN A 213 13.72 -22.76 -0.58
C ASN A 213 14.93 -23.28 -1.37
N CYS A 214 14.86 -23.36 -2.71
CA CYS A 214 15.93 -23.95 -3.53
C CYS A 214 16.51 -23.00 -4.59
N GLY A 215 16.02 -21.75 -4.70
CA GLY A 215 16.50 -20.75 -5.65
C GLY A 215 16.15 -21.03 -7.13
N SER A 216 15.40 -22.10 -7.42
CA SER A 216 15.08 -22.47 -8.81
C SER A 216 13.93 -21.59 -9.34
N THR A 217 14.05 -21.18 -10.61
CA THR A 217 13.02 -20.42 -11.35
C THR A 217 12.27 -21.28 -12.37
N ASP A 218 12.89 -22.35 -12.85
CA ASP A 218 12.39 -23.25 -13.89
C ASP A 218 11.57 -24.42 -13.34
N ARG A 219 11.62 -24.64 -12.02
CA ARG A 219 10.89 -25.72 -11.32
C ARG A 219 9.69 -25.24 -10.53
N THR A 220 9.35 -23.97 -10.68
CA THR A 220 8.21 -23.35 -10.00
C THR A 220 7.02 -23.28 -10.92
N THR A 221 5.84 -23.45 -10.34
CA THR A 221 4.56 -23.24 -11.02
C THR A 221 3.68 -22.34 -10.16
N ARG A 222 3.13 -21.29 -10.77
CA ARG A 222 2.16 -20.40 -10.10
C ARG A 222 0.76 -20.73 -10.59
N HIS A 223 -0.11 -21.03 -9.63
CA HIS A 223 -1.54 -21.15 -9.88
C HIS A 223 -2.29 -20.16 -8.97
N ARG A 224 -2.82 -19.08 -9.55
CA ARG A 224 -3.48 -17.97 -8.83
C ARG A 224 -2.55 -17.36 -7.76
N ASP A 225 -2.89 -17.55 -6.49
CA ASP A 225 -2.16 -17.01 -5.33
C ASP A 225 -1.19 -18.02 -4.72
N THR A 226 -1.04 -19.20 -5.30
CA THR A 226 -0.15 -20.26 -4.80
C THR A 226 1.04 -20.45 -5.74
N LEU A 227 2.24 -20.49 -5.18
CA LEU A 227 3.47 -20.92 -5.84
C LEU A 227 3.86 -22.29 -5.31
N THR A 228 4.07 -23.24 -6.20
CA THR A 228 4.58 -24.59 -5.89
C THR A 228 5.93 -24.79 -6.58
N CYS A 229 6.81 -25.60 -5.98
CA CYS A 229 8.09 -25.97 -6.55
C CYS A 229 8.31 -27.50 -6.45
N LEU A 230 9.01 -28.07 -7.42
CA LEU A 230 9.38 -29.49 -7.43
C LEU A 230 10.24 -29.92 -6.22
N CYS A 231 10.83 -28.97 -5.47
CA CYS A 231 11.53 -29.26 -4.22
C CYS A 231 10.60 -29.55 -3.03
N GLY A 232 9.26 -29.53 -3.24
CA GLY A 232 8.25 -29.70 -2.21
C GLY A 232 7.79 -28.41 -1.53
N PHE A 233 8.32 -27.23 -1.95
CA PHE A 233 7.86 -25.94 -1.45
C PHE A 233 6.47 -25.63 -1.98
N GLU A 234 5.59 -25.15 -1.09
CA GLU A 234 4.30 -24.55 -1.42
C GLU A 234 4.07 -23.31 -0.55
N GLY A 235 3.65 -22.20 -1.16
CA GLY A 235 3.43 -20.95 -0.44
C GLY A 235 2.56 -19.94 -1.21
N HIS A 236 2.13 -18.89 -0.50
CA HIS A 236 1.41 -17.79 -1.13
C HIS A 236 2.33 -17.00 -2.05
N ALA A 237 1.98 -16.89 -3.33
CA ALA A 237 2.86 -16.37 -4.39
C ALA A 237 3.44 -14.97 -4.08
N ASP A 238 2.61 -14.01 -3.63
CA ASP A 238 3.07 -12.65 -3.38
C ASP A 238 3.94 -12.58 -2.10
N LEU A 239 3.63 -13.39 -1.06
CA LEU A 239 4.51 -13.51 0.12
C LEU A 239 5.82 -14.21 -0.22
N THR A 240 5.79 -15.18 -1.11
CA THR A 240 6.99 -15.85 -1.62
C THR A 240 7.87 -14.87 -2.40
N ALA A 241 7.27 -14.00 -3.21
CA ALA A 241 7.98 -12.95 -3.95
C ALA A 241 8.67 -11.96 -2.99
N SER A 242 7.96 -11.46 -1.96
CA SER A 242 8.55 -10.57 -0.96
C SER A 242 9.66 -11.25 -0.14
N GLU A 243 9.50 -12.54 0.21
CA GLU A 243 10.53 -13.32 0.90
C GLU A 243 11.80 -13.52 0.04
N THR A 244 11.62 -13.87 -1.24
CA THR A 244 12.72 -14.02 -2.18
C THR A 244 13.43 -12.68 -2.41
N PHE A 245 12.65 -11.60 -2.53
CA PHE A 245 13.21 -10.26 -2.67
C PHE A 245 14.03 -9.86 -1.45
N LEU A 246 13.53 -10.13 -0.23
CA LEU A 246 14.26 -9.89 1.01
C LEU A 246 15.58 -10.67 1.06
N LYS A 247 15.55 -11.97 0.74
CA LYS A 247 16.74 -12.84 0.74
C LYS A 247 17.83 -12.39 -0.24
N ARG A 248 17.45 -11.66 -1.30
CA ARG A 248 18.44 -11.07 -2.23
C ARG A 248 19.11 -9.81 -1.68
N GLN A 249 18.45 -9.12 -0.75
CA GLN A 249 18.98 -7.87 -0.16
C GLN A 249 19.78 -8.14 1.11
N THR A 250 19.39 -9.15 1.90
CA THR A 250 19.99 -9.44 3.19
C THR A 250 19.91 -10.92 3.56
N THR A 251 20.68 -11.31 4.57
CA THR A 251 20.64 -12.68 5.10
C THR A 251 19.45 -12.84 6.04
N VAL A 252 18.58 -13.80 5.74
CA VAL A 252 17.42 -14.14 6.56
C VAL A 252 17.68 -15.46 7.29
N THR A 253 17.76 -15.42 8.61
CA THR A 253 18.08 -16.58 9.45
C THR A 253 16.89 -17.09 10.26
N ARG A 254 15.86 -16.25 10.46
CA ARG A 254 14.69 -16.62 11.25
C ARG A 254 13.64 -17.32 10.40
N PRO A 255 12.94 -18.32 10.96
CA PRO A 255 11.84 -18.96 10.25
C PRO A 255 10.67 -17.98 10.07
N MET A 256 9.98 -18.11 8.94
CA MET A 256 8.84 -17.27 8.61
C MET A 256 7.60 -17.63 9.45
N ALA A 257 7.02 -16.66 10.11
CA ALA A 257 5.75 -16.79 10.83
C ALA A 257 4.57 -16.97 9.85
N ARG A 258 3.43 -17.40 10.38
CA ARG A 258 2.18 -17.36 9.62
C ARG A 258 1.84 -15.90 9.27
N PRO A 259 1.37 -15.61 8.04
CA PRO A 259 1.09 -14.24 7.65
C PRO A 259 -0.10 -13.66 8.41
N VAL A 260 0.05 -12.42 8.86
CA VAL A 260 -1.08 -11.59 9.30
C VAL A 260 -1.78 -11.08 8.05
N ARG A 261 -3.04 -11.45 7.88
CA ARG A 261 -3.87 -11.02 6.76
C ARG A 261 -4.72 -9.83 7.17
N LEU A 262 -4.68 -8.77 6.39
CA LEU A 262 -5.38 -7.51 6.66
C LEU A 262 -6.39 -7.22 5.56
N LYS A 263 -7.59 -6.81 5.97
CA LYS A 263 -8.69 -6.41 5.08
C LYS A 263 -9.13 -4.99 5.38
N TRP A 264 -9.48 -4.28 4.32
CA TRP A 264 -10.03 -2.93 4.41
C TRP A 264 -11.52 -2.96 4.79
N ASN A 265 -11.89 -2.26 5.86
CA ASN A 265 -13.28 -2.17 6.34
C ASN A 265 -13.96 -0.81 6.05
N ASP A 266 -13.44 -0.01 5.11
CA ASP A 266 -13.81 1.36 4.74
C ASP A 266 -13.24 2.46 5.66
N HIS A 267 -12.63 2.12 6.80
CA HIS A 267 -12.02 3.07 7.75
C HIS A 267 -10.58 2.74 8.09
N GLU A 268 -10.28 1.46 8.28
CA GLU A 268 -8.97 0.97 8.71
C GLU A 268 -8.67 -0.41 8.13
N TRP A 269 -7.42 -0.82 8.22
CA TRP A 269 -6.98 -2.17 7.93
C TRP A 269 -7.08 -3.02 9.21
N SER A 270 -7.92 -4.02 9.18
CA SER A 270 -8.16 -4.92 10.32
C SER A 270 -7.72 -6.34 9.99
N GLU A 271 -7.23 -7.05 11.00
CA GLU A 271 -6.83 -8.44 10.84
C GLU A 271 -8.04 -9.32 10.51
N SER A 272 -7.91 -10.11 9.46
CA SER A 272 -8.94 -11.09 9.11
C SER A 272 -9.03 -12.15 10.22
N PRO A 273 -10.25 -12.52 10.67
CA PRO A 273 -10.41 -13.61 11.61
C PRO A 273 -9.68 -14.84 11.07
N ARG A 274 -8.93 -15.52 11.94
CA ARG A 274 -8.24 -16.76 11.58
C ARG A 274 -9.29 -17.76 11.12
N SER A 275 -9.28 -18.13 9.84
CA SER A 275 -10.02 -19.28 9.39
C SER A 275 -9.40 -20.50 10.11
N CYS A 276 -10.14 -21.10 11.04
CA CYS A 276 -9.82 -22.42 11.55
C CYS A 276 -10.04 -23.41 10.40
N SER A 277 -9.05 -23.52 9.50
CA SER A 277 -9.02 -24.66 8.58
C SER A 277 -8.82 -25.91 9.43
N ASN A 278 -9.76 -26.86 9.30
CA ASN A 278 -9.72 -28.19 9.89
C ASN A 278 -8.51 -29.00 9.36
N GLU A 279 -7.29 -28.65 9.76
CA GLU A 279 -6.08 -29.44 9.50
C GLU A 279 -5.57 -30.19 10.72
N GLU A 280 -6.42 -30.35 11.76
CA GLU A 280 -6.17 -31.27 12.86
C GLU A 280 -7.11 -32.48 12.76
N ARG A 281 -6.98 -33.27 11.70
CA ARG A 281 -7.48 -34.65 11.69
C ARG A 281 -6.73 -35.47 10.66
N THR A 282 -5.58 -36.03 11.06
CA THR A 282 -5.17 -37.40 10.73
C THR A 282 -3.84 -37.69 11.42
N ASN A 283 -3.93 -38.05 12.69
CA ASN A 283 -2.90 -38.88 13.29
C ASN A 283 -3.42 -40.33 13.19
N PRO A 284 -2.93 -41.19 12.30
CA PRO A 284 -3.28 -42.58 12.33
C PRO A 284 -2.62 -43.18 13.56
N GLN A 285 -3.48 -43.62 14.49
CA GLN A 285 -3.08 -44.47 15.60
C GLN A 285 -2.30 -45.65 15.06
N VAL A 286 -1.07 -45.76 15.50
CA VAL A 286 -0.29 -47.01 15.36
C VAL A 286 -0.97 -48.08 16.19
N ALA A 287 -1.68 -48.99 15.52
CA ALA A 287 -2.20 -50.17 16.13
C ALA A 287 -1.03 -51.07 16.56
N SER A 288 -0.83 -51.17 17.86
CA SER A 288 0.01 -52.21 18.47
C SER A 288 -0.58 -53.56 18.19
N VAL A 289 0.07 -54.35 17.34
CA VAL A 289 -0.20 -55.79 17.27
C VAL A 289 0.71 -56.48 18.29
N GLY A 290 0.12 -56.88 19.37
CA GLY A 290 0.72 -57.83 20.30
C GLY A 290 0.42 -59.30 19.87
N ARG A 291 1.45 -60.08 19.94
CA ARG A 291 1.65 -61.53 19.82
C ARG A 291 2.09 -62.03 18.47
#